data_a21d881b498b38c1882c0e1c6b9f10be
#
_entry.id   a21d881b498b38c1882c0e1c6b9f10be
#
_cell.length_a   1.000
_cell.length_b   1.000
_cell.length_c   1.000
_cell.angle_alpha   90.00
_cell.angle_beta   90.00
_cell.angle_gamma   90.00
#
_symmetry.space_group_name_H-M   'P 1'
#
loop_
_entity.id
_entity.type
_entity.pdbx_description
1 polymer ?
#
loop_
_entity_poly.entity_id
_entity_poly.type
_entity_poly.pdbx_seq_one_letter_code
_entity_poly.pdbx_strand_id
1 'polypeptide(L)' 'MVELPVAAIDRIIRKSGARRVSESAAVALAEVLEERALTIANEAAKLAEHAGRRTVRDVDIRLAAKRI' A
#
# COMPACT_ATOMS: atom_id res chain seq x y z
N MET A 1 13.85 5.59 0.37
CA MET A 1 13.10 6.81 0.01
C MET A 1 11.62 6.49 -0.12
N VAL A 2 10.76 7.33 0.41
CA VAL A 2 9.33 7.09 0.46
C VAL A 2 8.62 7.80 -0.70
N GLU A 3 7.82 7.09 -1.46
CA GLU A 3 7.02 7.67 -2.55
C GLU A 3 5.63 8.11 -2.07
N LEU A 4 5.10 7.47 -1.02
CA LEU A 4 3.79 7.84 -0.48
C LEU A 4 3.83 9.18 0.23
N PRO A 5 2.76 10.00 0.12
CA PRO A 5 2.73 11.31 0.78
C PRO A 5 2.70 11.17 2.30
N VAL A 6 3.78 11.58 2.95
CA VAL A 6 3.92 11.47 4.41
C VAL A 6 2.83 12.24 5.15
N ALA A 7 2.43 13.38 4.64
CA ALA A 7 1.36 14.18 5.26
C ALA A 7 0.03 13.43 5.30
N ALA A 8 -0.29 12.67 4.25
CA ALA A 8 -1.51 11.86 4.22
C ALA A 8 -1.43 10.71 5.22
N ILE A 9 -0.25 10.12 5.34
CA ILE A 9 -0.01 9.04 6.31
C ILE A 9 -0.16 9.56 7.74
N ASP A 10 0.37 10.75 8.02
CA ASP A 10 0.21 11.40 9.31
C ASP A 10 -1.28 11.55 9.66
N ARG A 11 -2.08 12.02 8.71
CA ARG A 11 -3.53 12.19 8.92
C ARG A 11 -4.21 10.85 9.22
N ILE A 12 -3.80 9.78 8.57
CA ILE A 12 -4.36 8.44 8.82
C ILE A 12 -4.05 8.00 10.24
N ILE A 13 -2.82 8.20 10.70
CA ILE A 13 -2.44 7.86 12.07
C ILE A 13 -3.30 8.63 13.06
N ARG A 14 -3.52 9.93 12.82
CA ARG A 14 -4.36 10.75 13.70
C ARG A 14 -5.81 10.28 13.73
N LYS A 15 -6.32 9.81 12.59
CA LYS A 15 -7.68 9.26 12.53
C LYS A 15 -7.84 8.00 13.38
N SER A 16 -6.76 7.28 13.62
CA SER A 16 -6.79 6.09 14.48
C SER A 16 -6.94 6.41 15.96
N GLY A 17 -6.84 7.69 16.32
CA GLY A 17 -6.98 8.13 17.69
C GLY A 17 -5.69 8.66 18.32
N ALA A 18 -4.57 8.60 17.63
CA ALA A 18 -3.32 9.13 18.15
C ALA A 18 -3.37 10.66 18.21
N ARG A 19 -3.01 11.22 19.35
CA ARG A 19 -3.02 12.67 19.55
C ARG A 19 -1.80 13.35 18.95
N ARG A 20 -0.68 12.67 19.01
CA ARG A 20 0.60 13.20 18.53
C ARG A 20 1.25 12.15 17.64
N VAL A 21 1.84 12.61 16.56
CA VAL A 21 2.52 11.75 15.60
C VAL A 21 3.88 12.35 15.30
N SER A 22 4.94 11.60 15.54
CA SER A 22 6.27 12.06 15.15
C SER A 22 6.42 11.93 13.65
N GLU A 23 7.27 12.76 13.06
CA GLU A 23 7.57 12.67 11.64
C GLU A 23 8.15 11.29 11.29
N SER A 24 9.02 10.77 12.14
CA SER A 24 9.62 9.45 11.93
C SER A 24 8.58 8.32 11.97
N ALA A 25 7.52 8.47 12.77
CA ALA A 25 6.44 7.48 12.79
C ALA A 25 5.68 7.47 11.46
N ALA A 26 5.38 8.65 10.93
CA ALA A 26 4.68 8.76 9.65
C ALA A 26 5.54 8.18 8.52
N VAL A 27 6.83 8.48 8.51
CA VAL A 27 7.77 7.93 7.52
C VAL A 27 7.85 6.41 7.65
N ALA A 28 7.94 5.90 8.87
CA ALA A 28 8.00 4.45 9.10
C ALA A 28 6.76 3.73 8.59
N LEU A 29 5.58 4.28 8.84
CA LEU A 29 4.36 3.69 8.34
C LEU A 29 4.30 3.74 6.81
N ALA A 30 4.72 4.85 6.21
CA ALA A 30 4.79 4.97 4.76
C ALA A 30 5.70 3.90 4.15
N GLU A 31 6.85 3.64 4.77
CA GLU A 31 7.77 2.60 4.31
C GLU A 31 7.14 1.21 4.38
N VAL A 32 6.48 0.89 5.48
CA VAL A 32 5.79 -0.39 5.64
C VAL A 32 4.69 -0.54 4.60
N LEU A 33 3.92 0.51 4.36
CA LEU A 33 2.84 0.48 3.37
C LEU A 33 3.38 0.33 1.96
N GLU A 34 4.50 0.95 1.63
CA GLU A 34 5.12 0.80 0.31
C GLU A 34 5.58 -0.63 0.06
N GLU A 35 6.20 -1.26 1.06
CA GLU A 35 6.60 -2.66 0.95
C GLU A 35 5.38 -3.56 0.73
N ARG A 36 4.32 -3.32 1.49
CA ARG A 36 3.08 -4.07 1.37
C ARG A 36 2.44 -3.85 0.00
N ALA A 37 2.42 -2.60 -0.45
CA ALA A 37 1.87 -2.25 -1.76
C ALA A 37 2.63 -2.94 -2.89
N LEU A 38 3.96 -2.98 -2.81
CA LEU A 38 4.77 -3.64 -3.82
C LEU A 38 4.50 -5.16 -3.86
N THR A 39 4.38 -5.79 -2.70
CA THR A 39 4.08 -7.21 -2.61
C THR A 39 2.72 -7.52 -3.25
N ILE A 40 1.72 -6.72 -2.92
CA ILE A 40 0.37 -6.88 -3.50
C ILE A 40 0.40 -6.63 -5.01
N ALA A 41 1.08 -5.58 -5.44
CA ALA A 41 1.17 -5.21 -6.85
C ALA A 41 1.85 -6.30 -7.69
N ASN A 42 2.91 -6.91 -7.15
CA ASN A 42 3.60 -8.01 -7.82
C ASN A 42 2.67 -9.20 -8.05
N GLU A 43 1.91 -9.57 -7.02
CA GLU A 43 0.94 -10.65 -7.15
C GLU A 43 -0.19 -10.29 -8.10
N ALA A 44 -0.68 -9.06 -8.03
CA ALA A 44 -1.75 -8.58 -8.92
C ALA A 44 -1.30 -8.60 -10.38
N ALA A 45 -0.06 -8.23 -10.64
CA ALA A 45 0.50 -8.27 -12.00
C ALA A 45 0.50 -9.70 -12.55
N LYS A 46 0.84 -10.67 -11.71
CA LYS A 46 0.81 -12.09 -12.10
C LYS A 46 -0.61 -12.54 -12.40
N LEU A 47 -1.57 -12.13 -11.59
CA LEU A 47 -2.98 -12.47 -11.82
C LEU A 47 -3.50 -11.90 -13.14
N ALA A 48 -3.16 -10.65 -13.45
CA ALA A 48 -3.53 -10.03 -14.72
C ALA A 48 -2.92 -10.78 -15.89
N GLU A 49 -1.64 -11.11 -15.80
CA GLU A 49 -0.91 -11.84 -16.83
C GLU A 49 -1.52 -13.23 -17.08
N HIS A 50 -1.85 -13.95 -16.03
CA HIS A 50 -2.50 -15.27 -16.14
C HIS A 50 -3.87 -15.17 -16.81
N ALA A 51 -4.54 -14.04 -16.70
CA ALA A 51 -5.82 -13.79 -17.36
C ALA A 51 -5.63 -13.26 -18.79
N GLY A 52 -4.41 -13.20 -19.28
CA GLY A 52 -4.10 -12.71 -20.62
C GLY A 52 -4.25 -11.20 -20.78
N ARG A 53 -4.17 -10.45 -19.66
CA ARG A 53 -4.33 -9.00 -19.70
C ARG A 53 -3.00 -8.30 -19.39
N ARG A 54 -2.84 -7.12 -19.94
CA ARG A 54 -1.68 -6.26 -19.68
C ARG A 54 -1.97 -5.23 -18.60
N THR A 55 -3.26 -4.97 -18.36
CA THR A 55 -3.69 -3.97 -17.38
C THR A 55 -4.02 -4.65 -16.07
N VAL A 56 -3.44 -4.16 -14.98
CA VAL A 56 -3.81 -4.58 -13.63
C VAL A 56 -5.10 -3.86 -13.27
N ARG A 57 -6.09 -4.59 -12.84
CA ARG A 57 -7.41 -4.07 -12.48
C ARG A 57 -7.64 -4.16 -10.99
N ASP A 58 -8.68 -3.49 -10.51
CA ASP A 58 -9.07 -3.50 -9.11
C ASP A 58 -9.31 -4.92 -8.58
N VAL A 59 -9.91 -5.79 -9.39
CA VAL A 59 -10.14 -7.19 -9.00
C VAL A 59 -8.82 -7.92 -8.72
N ASP A 60 -7.78 -7.63 -9.50
CA ASP A 60 -6.47 -8.23 -9.30
C ASP A 60 -5.88 -7.78 -7.96
N ILE A 61 -5.99 -6.50 -7.65
CA ILE A 61 -5.49 -5.94 -6.39
C ILE A 61 -6.24 -6.55 -5.20
N ARG A 62 -7.56 -6.59 -5.27
CA ARG A 62 -8.37 -7.13 -4.17
C ARG A 62 -8.09 -8.60 -3.91
N LEU A 63 -7.97 -9.40 -4.98
CA LEU A 63 -7.66 -10.81 -4.83
C LEU A 63 -6.24 -11.01 -4.30
N ALA A 64 -5.28 -10.27 -4.84
CA ALA A 64 -3.89 -10.34 -4.38
C ALA A 64 -3.78 -10.01 -2.90
N ALA A 65 -4.49 -8.98 -2.44
CA ALA A 65 -4.47 -8.57 -1.04
C ALA A 65 -5.00 -9.66 -0.10
N LYS A 66 -5.97 -10.44 -0.57
CA LYS A 66 -6.51 -11.56 0.23
C LYS A 66 -5.57 -12.75 0.31
N ARG A 67 -4.72 -12.93 -0.70
CA ARG A 67 -3.80 -14.07 -0.78
C ARG A 67 -2.50 -13.84 -0.01
N ILE A 68 -2.22 -12.63 0.34
CA ILE A 68 -0.99 -12.20 1.03
C ILE A 68 -1.29 -11.70 2.47
#